data_d266b853a99e600e8d04ef500ef6f192
#
_entry.id   d266b853a99e600e8d04ef500ef6f192
#
_cell.length_a   1.000
_cell.length_b   1.000
_cell.length_c   1.000
_cell.angle_alpha   90.00
_cell.angle_beta   90.00
_cell.angle_gamma   90.00
#
_symmetry.space_group_name_H-M   'P 1'
#
loop_
_entity.id
_entity.type
_entity.pdbx_description
1 polymer ?
#
loop_
_entity_poly.entity_id
_entity_poly.type
_entity_poly.pdbx_seq_one_letter_code
_entity_poly.pdbx_strand_id
1 'polypeptide(L)'
;GTKDIMVTGCYGADPYLVSGRKPNAPKVCRRVPVNHQRDWVRACLEDKETRVKTSSDFSEAGPFNEMVAMGVCAIRLQGLNQILEWDGINMQFTNIPEGAKVQAMIKDGFTIKDGHPSFNKTWTDPVDARKFAAELIKPVYHNGYKMPDMPID
;
A
#
# COMPACT_ATOMS: atom_id res chain seq x y z
N GLY A 1 22.89 2.01 7.73
CA GLY A 1 23.37 0.65 8.05
C GLY A 1 24.51 0.69 9.05
N THR A 2 24.95 -0.47 9.53
CA THR A 2 26.01 -0.59 10.56
C THR A 2 27.41 -0.19 10.08
N LYS A 3 27.62 -0.13 8.76
CA LYS A 3 28.95 0.15 8.17
C LYS A 3 29.03 1.52 7.49
N ASP A 4 27.89 2.10 7.12
CA ASP A 4 27.83 3.37 6.40
C ASP A 4 26.39 3.93 6.34
N ILE A 5 26.29 5.19 5.92
CA ILE A 5 25.02 5.87 5.65
C ILE A 5 24.93 6.11 4.14
N MET A 6 23.86 5.65 3.54
CA MET A 6 23.54 5.96 2.15
C MET A 6 22.57 7.14 2.09
N VAL A 7 22.90 8.11 1.29
CA VAL A 7 22.03 9.26 0.99
C VAL A 7 21.61 9.17 -0.47
N THR A 8 20.35 9.49 -0.74
CA THR A 8 19.78 9.51 -2.10
C THR A 8 19.05 10.81 -2.34
N GLY A 9 18.96 11.22 -3.59
CA GLY A 9 18.03 12.24 -4.02
C GLY A 9 16.58 11.71 -4.06
N CYS A 10 15.68 12.53 -4.62
CA CYS A 10 14.29 12.16 -4.81
C CYS A 10 14.17 10.89 -5.66
N TYR A 11 13.28 9.98 -5.26
CA TYR A 11 13.09 8.66 -5.89
C TYR A 11 14.36 7.78 -5.95
N GLY A 12 15.27 7.93 -5.01
CA GLY A 12 16.51 7.15 -4.98
C GLY A 12 17.54 7.57 -6.03
N ALA A 13 17.40 8.76 -6.62
CA ALA A 13 18.37 9.28 -7.58
C ALA A 13 19.74 9.54 -6.92
N ASP A 14 20.81 9.40 -7.70
CA ASP A 14 22.18 9.74 -7.34
C ASP A 14 22.61 9.26 -5.94
N PRO A 15 22.49 7.94 -5.64
CA PRO A 15 22.83 7.42 -4.33
C PRO A 15 24.35 7.52 -4.09
N TYR A 16 24.73 7.98 -2.90
CA TYR A 16 26.13 8.00 -2.48
C TYR A 16 26.27 7.59 -1.01
N LEU A 17 27.45 7.13 -0.65
CA LEU A 17 27.81 6.83 0.73
C LEU A 17 28.52 8.03 1.37
N VAL A 18 28.13 8.39 2.60
CA VAL A 18 28.70 9.54 3.32
C VAL A 18 30.20 9.40 3.50
N SER A 19 30.71 8.19 3.65
CA SER A 19 32.15 7.92 3.70
C SER A 19 32.91 8.19 2.39
N GLY A 20 32.24 8.47 1.28
CA GLY A 20 32.83 8.57 -0.05
C GLY A 20 33.26 7.24 -0.68
N ARG A 21 33.06 6.12 0.02
CA ARG A 21 33.35 4.78 -0.50
C ARG A 21 32.42 4.48 -1.68
N LYS A 22 32.96 3.92 -2.75
CA LYS A 22 32.16 3.44 -3.90
C LYS A 22 31.63 2.04 -3.59
N PRO A 23 30.32 1.83 -3.57
CA PRO A 23 29.76 0.50 -3.37
C PRO A 23 30.08 -0.39 -4.59
N ASN A 24 30.54 -1.60 -4.33
CA ASN A 24 30.70 -2.63 -5.36
C ASN A 24 29.44 -3.52 -5.36
N ALA A 25 28.33 -2.97 -5.81
CA ALA A 25 27.08 -3.72 -5.91
C ALA A 25 27.02 -4.49 -7.24
N PRO A 26 26.65 -5.78 -7.24
CA PRO A 26 26.50 -6.55 -8.47
C PRO A 26 25.35 -5.96 -9.31
N LYS A 27 25.56 -5.85 -10.63
CA LYS A 27 24.56 -5.35 -11.58
C LYS A 27 23.70 -6.52 -12.09
N VAL A 28 22.92 -7.12 -11.20
CA VAL A 28 22.11 -8.31 -11.50
C VAL A 28 20.69 -7.98 -12.00
N CYS A 29 20.20 -6.77 -11.71
CA CYS A 29 18.86 -6.37 -12.12
C CYS A 29 18.86 -5.77 -13.54
N ARG A 30 17.82 -6.09 -14.31
CA ARG A 30 17.58 -5.45 -15.60
C ARG A 30 17.45 -3.93 -15.44
N ARG A 31 18.08 -3.18 -16.31
CA ARG A 31 17.92 -1.72 -16.37
C ARG A 31 16.80 -1.32 -17.31
N VAL A 32 15.95 -0.44 -16.84
CA VAL A 32 14.88 0.15 -17.66
C VAL A 32 15.47 1.33 -18.45
N PRO A 33 15.42 1.31 -19.80
CA PRO A 33 16.14 2.29 -20.61
C PRO A 33 15.69 3.74 -20.44
N VAL A 34 14.41 3.96 -20.19
CA VAL A 34 13.82 5.30 -20.11
C VAL A 34 13.17 5.53 -18.74
N ASN A 35 12.02 4.91 -18.49
CA ASN A 35 11.30 4.96 -17.23
C ASN A 35 10.33 3.77 -17.12
N HIS A 36 9.79 3.53 -15.94
CA HIS A 36 8.93 2.38 -15.67
C HIS A 36 7.58 2.45 -16.40
N GLN A 37 7.04 3.65 -16.69
CA GLN A 37 5.80 3.79 -17.46
C GLN A 37 5.99 3.30 -18.91
N ARG A 38 7.08 3.70 -19.55
CA ARG A 38 7.40 3.22 -20.89
C ARG A 38 7.76 1.74 -20.93
N ASP A 39 8.36 1.22 -19.88
CA ASP A 39 8.61 -0.21 -19.75
C ASP A 39 7.30 -1.01 -19.67
N TRP A 40 6.29 -0.47 -19.00
CA TRP A 40 4.96 -1.06 -18.95
C TRP A 40 4.28 -1.03 -20.33
N VAL A 41 4.29 0.12 -21.02
CA VAL A 41 3.75 0.24 -22.40
C VAL A 41 4.45 -0.73 -23.35
N ARG A 42 5.77 -0.86 -23.27
CA ARG A 42 6.54 -1.84 -24.05
C ARG A 42 5.98 -3.25 -23.84
N ALA A 43 5.80 -3.66 -22.61
CA ALA A 43 5.27 -4.99 -22.28
C ALA A 43 3.83 -5.20 -22.77
N CYS A 44 3.01 -4.16 -22.84
CA CYS A 44 1.67 -4.24 -23.42
C CYS A 44 1.68 -4.44 -24.94
N LEU A 45 2.72 -3.95 -25.62
CA LEU A 45 2.87 -4.05 -27.07
C LEU A 45 3.59 -5.32 -27.53
N GLU A 46 4.28 -6.00 -26.62
CA GLU A 46 4.99 -7.25 -26.92
C GLU A 46 4.03 -8.45 -26.96
N ASP A 47 4.40 -9.44 -27.73
CA ASP A 47 3.68 -10.72 -27.80
C ASP A 47 3.63 -11.38 -26.40
N LYS A 48 2.48 -11.90 -26.01
CA LYS A 48 2.24 -12.51 -24.69
C LYS A 48 3.25 -13.63 -24.37
N GLU A 49 3.61 -14.44 -25.37
CA GLU A 49 4.47 -15.62 -25.20
C GLU A 49 5.95 -15.25 -25.00
N THR A 50 6.40 -14.13 -25.57
CA THR A 50 7.81 -13.73 -25.54
C THR A 50 8.07 -12.50 -24.68
N ARG A 51 7.03 -11.94 -24.08
CA ARG A 51 7.06 -10.72 -23.26
C ARG A 51 8.08 -10.79 -22.15
N VAL A 52 8.95 -9.80 -22.09
CA VAL A 52 9.84 -9.60 -20.96
C VAL A 52 9.06 -8.92 -19.83
N LYS A 53 9.08 -9.49 -18.63
CA LYS A 53 8.44 -8.89 -17.45
C LYS A 53 8.86 -7.44 -17.24
N THR A 54 7.92 -6.62 -16.83
CA THR A 54 8.22 -5.22 -16.46
C THR A 54 9.04 -5.15 -15.16
N SER A 55 9.66 -4.01 -14.92
CA SER A 55 10.38 -3.76 -13.65
C SER A 55 9.45 -3.70 -12.44
N SER A 56 8.15 -3.47 -12.67
CA SER A 56 7.10 -3.42 -11.64
C SER A 56 5.99 -4.41 -12.01
N ASP A 57 6.38 -5.66 -12.28
CA ASP A 57 5.44 -6.74 -12.59
C ASP A 57 4.47 -6.97 -11.43
N PHE A 58 3.24 -7.37 -11.72
CA PHE A 58 2.23 -7.59 -10.70
C PHE A 58 2.60 -8.70 -9.70
N SER A 59 3.45 -9.66 -10.08
CA SER A 59 3.95 -10.66 -9.16
C SER A 59 4.78 -10.06 -8.01
N GLU A 60 5.37 -8.88 -8.22
CA GLU A 60 6.11 -8.12 -7.21
C GLU A 60 5.26 -6.97 -6.63
N ALA A 61 4.61 -6.21 -7.51
CA ALA A 61 3.84 -5.04 -7.12
C ALA A 61 2.56 -5.41 -6.37
N GLY A 62 1.94 -6.55 -6.65
CA GLY A 62 0.74 -7.03 -5.97
C GLY A 62 0.97 -7.22 -4.46
N PRO A 63 1.87 -8.12 -4.04
CA PRO A 63 2.17 -8.34 -2.62
C PRO A 63 2.66 -7.06 -1.91
N PHE A 64 3.43 -6.22 -2.61
CA PHE A 64 3.87 -4.95 -2.03
C PHE A 64 2.69 -4.00 -1.75
N ASN A 65 1.77 -3.85 -2.70
CA ASN A 65 0.57 -3.02 -2.50
C ASN A 65 -0.38 -3.60 -1.45
N GLU A 66 -0.51 -4.93 -1.38
CA GLU A 66 -1.25 -5.61 -0.32
C GLU A 66 -0.69 -5.25 1.06
N MET A 67 0.62 -5.32 1.25
CA MET A 67 1.28 -4.92 2.50
C MET A 67 0.98 -3.46 2.88
N VAL A 68 1.04 -2.53 1.91
CA VAL A 68 0.71 -1.11 2.14
C VAL A 68 -0.77 -0.94 2.52
N ALA A 69 -1.68 -1.62 1.81
CA ALA A 69 -3.11 -1.58 2.09
C ALA A 69 -3.44 -2.15 3.48
N MET A 70 -2.79 -3.25 3.88
CA MET A 70 -2.91 -3.79 5.25
C MET A 70 -2.49 -2.78 6.32
N GLY A 71 -1.41 -2.02 6.08
CA GLY A 71 -0.99 -0.94 6.97
C GLY A 71 -2.08 0.10 7.18
N VAL A 72 -2.77 0.50 6.11
CA VAL A 72 -3.92 1.41 6.18
C VAL A 72 -5.08 0.80 6.97
N CYS A 73 -5.40 -0.47 6.73
CA CYS A 73 -6.44 -1.19 7.48
C CYS A 73 -6.08 -1.27 8.98
N ALA A 74 -4.82 -1.57 9.31
CA ALA A 74 -4.34 -1.62 10.70
C ALA A 74 -4.49 -0.27 11.40
N ILE A 75 -4.18 0.85 10.73
CA ILE A 75 -4.41 2.19 11.27
C ILE A 75 -5.90 2.43 11.53
N ARG A 76 -6.78 1.99 10.66
CA ARG A 76 -8.24 2.11 10.85
C ARG A 76 -8.76 1.24 12.00
N LEU A 77 -8.11 0.13 12.28
CA LEU A 77 -8.45 -0.82 13.33
C LEU A 77 -7.63 -0.63 14.62
N GLN A 78 -6.79 0.42 14.71
CA GLN A 78 -5.89 0.64 15.84
C GLN A 78 -6.60 0.69 17.21
N GLY A 79 -7.89 1.02 17.24
CA GLY A 79 -8.71 1.02 18.46
C GLY A 79 -8.83 -0.35 19.13
N LEU A 80 -8.51 -1.45 18.41
CA LEU A 80 -8.44 -2.79 18.99
C LEU A 80 -7.22 -2.98 19.91
N ASN A 81 -6.19 -2.15 19.76
CA ASN A 81 -4.95 -2.19 20.55
C ASN A 81 -4.32 -3.59 20.63
N GLN A 82 -4.27 -4.30 19.50
CA GLN A 82 -3.68 -5.64 19.39
C GLN A 82 -2.91 -5.80 18.09
N ILE A 83 -2.03 -6.79 18.03
CA ILE A 83 -1.41 -7.24 16.77
C ILE A 83 -2.49 -7.91 15.93
N LEU A 84 -2.61 -7.51 14.67
CA LEU A 84 -3.54 -8.10 13.71
C LEU A 84 -2.83 -9.16 12.87
N GLU A 85 -3.49 -10.30 12.70
CA GLU A 85 -3.01 -11.41 11.86
C GLU A 85 -3.78 -11.40 10.54
N TRP A 86 -3.04 -11.43 9.43
CA TRP A 86 -3.58 -11.35 8.09
C TRP A 86 -3.48 -12.67 7.34
N ASP A 87 -4.58 -13.10 6.75
CA ASP A 87 -4.66 -14.21 5.81
C ASP A 87 -4.82 -13.65 4.39
N GLY A 88 -3.71 -13.58 3.66
CA GLY A 88 -3.68 -13.05 2.30
C GLY A 88 -4.41 -13.93 1.28
N ILE A 89 -4.56 -15.21 1.54
CA ILE A 89 -5.28 -16.14 0.64
C ILE A 89 -6.78 -15.85 0.68
N ASN A 90 -7.33 -15.72 1.89
CA ASN A 90 -8.76 -15.46 2.09
C ASN A 90 -9.08 -13.96 2.22
N MET A 91 -8.07 -13.09 2.15
CA MET A 91 -8.20 -11.63 2.23
C MET A 91 -8.98 -11.19 3.49
N GLN A 92 -8.51 -11.61 4.66
CA GLN A 92 -9.19 -11.32 5.93
C GLN A 92 -8.22 -11.25 7.12
N PHE A 93 -8.61 -10.50 8.16
CA PHE A 93 -7.97 -10.59 9.46
C PHE A 93 -8.54 -11.77 10.24
N THR A 94 -7.67 -12.62 10.82
CA THR A 94 -8.07 -13.89 11.44
C THR A 94 -8.31 -13.79 12.93
N ASN A 95 -7.73 -12.80 13.60
CA ASN A 95 -7.69 -12.73 15.06
C ASN A 95 -8.51 -11.57 15.69
N ILE A 96 -9.41 -10.93 14.92
CA ILE A 96 -10.33 -9.94 15.50
C ILE A 96 -11.34 -10.66 16.41
N PRO A 97 -11.42 -10.33 17.73
CA PRO A 97 -12.35 -10.98 18.63
C PRO A 97 -13.82 -10.79 18.21
N GLU A 98 -14.66 -11.78 18.51
CA GLU A 98 -16.09 -11.65 18.31
C GLU A 98 -16.68 -10.58 19.23
N GLY A 99 -17.58 -9.74 18.72
CA GLY A 99 -18.18 -8.64 19.46
C GLY A 99 -17.23 -7.46 19.73
N ALA A 100 -15.98 -7.52 19.28
CA ALA A 100 -15.06 -6.37 19.37
C ALA A 100 -15.62 -5.18 18.60
N LYS A 101 -15.45 -3.97 19.16
CA LYS A 101 -15.96 -2.73 18.57
C LYS A 101 -14.83 -1.75 18.35
N VAL A 102 -14.92 -0.99 17.26
CA VAL A 102 -14.02 0.13 16.93
C VAL A 102 -14.84 1.35 16.54
N GLN A 103 -14.25 2.53 16.69
CA GLN A 103 -14.81 3.75 16.13
C GLN A 103 -14.12 4.06 14.82
N ALA A 104 -14.90 4.27 13.78
CA ALA A 104 -14.39 4.71 12.49
C ALA A 104 -14.34 6.24 12.44
N MET A 105 -13.28 6.79 11.84
CA MET A 105 -13.17 8.23 11.66
C MET A 105 -14.06 8.67 10.50
N ILE A 106 -14.99 9.58 10.78
CA ILE A 106 -15.90 10.18 9.79
C ILE A 106 -15.21 11.37 9.11
N LYS A 107 -14.54 12.19 9.91
CA LYS A 107 -13.89 13.41 9.45
C LYS A 107 -12.54 13.56 10.14
N ASP A 108 -11.53 13.78 9.34
CA ASP A 108 -10.18 14.16 9.79
C ASP A 108 -9.92 15.60 9.33
N GLY A 109 -10.50 16.53 10.07
CA GLY A 109 -10.39 17.96 9.77
C GLY A 109 -9.08 18.53 10.30
N PHE A 110 -8.46 19.37 9.48
CA PHE A 110 -7.29 20.14 9.85
C PHE A 110 -7.56 21.64 9.57
N THR A 111 -7.30 22.48 10.54
CA THR A 111 -7.39 23.95 10.41
C THR A 111 -6.18 24.60 11.06
N ILE A 112 -5.74 25.73 10.53
CA ILE A 112 -4.76 26.57 11.20
C ILE A 112 -5.53 27.72 11.85
N LYS A 113 -5.42 27.82 13.17
CA LYS A 113 -5.98 28.90 13.96
C LYS A 113 -4.85 29.60 14.70
N ASP A 114 -4.72 30.91 14.51
CA ASP A 114 -3.68 31.75 15.13
C ASP A 114 -2.25 31.20 14.94
N GLY A 115 -1.97 30.66 13.73
CA GLY A 115 -0.67 30.04 13.40
C GLY A 115 -0.44 28.64 13.96
N HIS A 116 -1.40 28.08 14.69
CA HIS A 116 -1.29 26.75 15.28
C HIS A 116 -2.22 25.72 14.60
N PRO A 117 -1.76 24.47 14.34
CA PRO A 117 -2.61 23.43 13.80
C PRO A 117 -3.66 22.98 14.81
N SER A 118 -4.90 22.90 14.37
CA SER A 118 -6.02 22.35 15.12
C SER A 118 -6.63 21.17 14.36
N PHE A 119 -6.77 20.02 15.04
CA PHE A 119 -7.30 18.80 14.45
C PHE A 119 -8.74 18.58 14.94
N ASN A 120 -9.68 18.69 14.01
CA ASN A 120 -11.12 18.48 14.29
C ASN A 120 -11.52 17.10 13.77
N LYS A 121 -11.37 16.09 14.62
CA LYS A 121 -11.73 14.71 14.29
C LYS A 121 -13.14 14.39 14.79
N THR A 122 -13.92 13.73 13.94
CA THR A 122 -15.22 13.17 14.32
C THR A 122 -15.23 11.67 14.04
N TRP A 123 -15.90 10.92 14.91
CA TRP A 123 -15.92 9.47 14.90
C TRP A 123 -17.35 8.96 14.87
N THR A 124 -17.54 7.75 14.39
CA THR A 124 -18.83 7.05 14.48
C THR A 124 -19.09 6.65 15.94
N ASP A 125 -20.33 6.26 16.23
CA ASP A 125 -20.58 5.34 17.32
C ASP A 125 -19.77 4.05 17.14
N PRO A 126 -19.48 3.30 18.24
CA PRO A 126 -18.77 2.04 18.13
C PRO A 126 -19.47 1.04 17.20
N VAL A 127 -18.78 0.59 16.16
CA VAL A 127 -19.25 -0.39 15.17
C VAL A 127 -18.56 -1.74 15.37
N ASP A 128 -19.16 -2.82 14.88
CA ASP A 128 -18.56 -4.15 14.91
C ASP A 128 -17.24 -4.16 14.11
N ALA A 129 -16.15 -4.58 14.75
CA ALA A 129 -14.81 -4.50 14.19
C ALA A 129 -14.57 -5.49 13.04
N ARG A 130 -15.18 -6.70 13.09
CA ARG A 130 -15.05 -7.68 12.00
C ARG A 130 -15.75 -7.20 10.74
N LYS A 131 -16.98 -6.67 10.92
CA LYS A 131 -17.76 -6.12 9.80
C LYS A 131 -17.03 -4.92 9.19
N PHE A 132 -16.56 -4.00 10.02
CA PHE A 132 -15.82 -2.83 9.55
C PHE A 132 -14.53 -3.22 8.82
N ALA A 133 -13.76 -4.19 9.33
CA ALA A 133 -12.58 -4.73 8.65
C ALA A 133 -12.92 -5.32 7.28
N ALA A 134 -14.00 -6.11 7.18
CA ALA A 134 -14.45 -6.69 5.90
C ALA A 134 -14.86 -5.61 4.89
N GLU A 135 -15.51 -4.53 5.32
CA GLU A 135 -15.90 -3.39 4.47
C GLU A 135 -14.68 -2.59 3.97
N LEU A 136 -13.61 -2.49 4.77
CA LEU A 136 -12.36 -1.85 4.35
C LEU A 136 -11.65 -2.65 3.25
N ILE A 137 -11.72 -3.98 3.31
CA ILE A 137 -11.05 -4.88 2.36
C ILE A 137 -11.87 -5.02 1.07
N LYS A 138 -13.19 -5.14 1.19
CA LYS A 138 -14.12 -5.25 0.05
C LYS A 138 -15.14 -4.13 0.09
N PRO A 139 -14.80 -2.95 -0.43
CA PRO A 139 -15.71 -1.81 -0.43
C PRO A 139 -16.96 -2.12 -1.25
N VAL A 140 -18.11 -1.70 -0.75
CA VAL A 140 -19.39 -1.81 -1.43
C VAL A 140 -19.62 -0.54 -2.23
N TYR A 141 -19.99 -0.69 -3.48
CA TYR A 141 -20.35 0.46 -4.33
C TYR A 141 -21.67 1.09 -3.88
N HIS A 142 -21.71 2.42 -3.93
CA HIS A 142 -22.92 3.19 -3.58
C HIS A 142 -23.92 3.28 -4.75
N ASN A 143 -25.17 3.57 -4.42
CA ASN A 143 -26.23 3.91 -5.41
C ASN A 143 -26.49 2.83 -6.46
N GLY A 144 -26.33 1.56 -6.12
CA GLY A 144 -26.62 0.45 -7.02
C GLY A 144 -25.60 0.26 -8.16
N TYR A 145 -24.49 1.01 -8.15
CA TYR A 145 -23.40 0.79 -9.09
C TYR A 145 -22.81 -0.61 -8.89
N LYS A 146 -22.63 -1.34 -9.98
CA LYS A 146 -21.96 -2.65 -10.00
C LYS A 146 -20.76 -2.58 -10.94
N MET A 147 -19.65 -3.16 -10.51
CA MET A 147 -18.51 -3.35 -11.40
C MET A 147 -18.93 -4.36 -12.48
N PRO A 148 -18.63 -4.10 -13.77
CA PRO A 148 -18.78 -5.12 -14.80
C PRO A 148 -17.97 -6.36 -14.45
N ASP A 149 -18.48 -7.54 -14.81
CA ASP A 149 -17.70 -8.77 -14.69
C ASP A 149 -16.44 -8.63 -15.54
N MET A 150 -15.30 -8.92 -14.95
CA MET A 150 -14.04 -8.94 -15.70
C MET A 150 -14.08 -10.12 -16.66
N PRO A 151 -13.79 -9.92 -17.96
CA PRO A 151 -13.62 -11.06 -18.87
C PRO A 151 -12.49 -11.92 -18.31
N ILE A 152 -12.79 -13.19 -18.07
CA ILE A 152 -11.83 -14.22 -17.67
C ILE A 152 -11.44 -14.93 -18.97
N ASP A 153 -10.33 -14.47 -19.57
CA ASP A 153 -9.68 -15.15 -20.69
C ASP A 153 -8.56 -16.06 -20.17
#